data_75eec94ad70cc7f053eb55bc5f0497b1
#
_entry.id   75eec94ad70cc7f053eb55bc5f0497b1
#
_cell.length_a   1.000
_cell.length_b   1.000
_cell.length_c   1.000
_cell.angle_alpha   90.00
_cell.angle_beta   90.00
_cell.angle_gamma   90.00
#
_symmetry.space_group_name_H-M   'P 1'
#
loop_
_entity.id
_entity.type
_entity.pdbx_description
1 polymer ?
#
loop_
_entity_poly.entity_id
_entity_poly.type
_entity_poly.pdbx_seq_one_letter_code
_entity_poly.pdbx_strand_id
1 'polypeptide(L)'
;ISNLPYYAATFFLRTFLELEHKPELMVLMFQKEVAENVLATPGSMRLLSVITQMLCYSEKICDVPKESFEPAPKIDSSIVKLVPKQDSFITPINYVPFCDLLRAGFSSPRKTISNCLSNSLHKPKSECNSMLLNCGIDPQRRAETLELAEWELLFDNSYEELFSLE
;
A
#
# COMPACT_ATOMS: atom_id res chain seq x y z
N ILE A 1 0.69 5.14 -20.59
CA ILE A 1 -0.68 4.61 -20.69
C ILE A 1 -0.58 3.13 -20.96
N SER A 2 -1.30 2.31 -20.22
CA SER A 2 -1.29 0.87 -20.43
C SER A 2 -2.65 0.23 -20.17
N ASN A 3 -3.04 -0.66 -21.11
CA ASN A 3 -4.12 -1.62 -20.95
C ASN A 3 -3.45 -3.00 -20.73
N LEU A 4 -3.12 -3.32 -19.49
CA LEU A 4 -2.44 -4.56 -19.14
C LEU A 4 -3.43 -5.69 -18.86
N PRO A 5 -3.03 -6.95 -19.12
CA PRO A 5 -3.78 -8.07 -18.56
C PRO A 5 -3.94 -7.91 -17.04
N TYR A 6 -5.11 -8.22 -16.53
CA TYR A 6 -5.46 -7.96 -15.12
C TYR A 6 -4.46 -8.54 -14.11
N TYR A 7 -3.92 -9.74 -14.39
CA TYR A 7 -2.91 -10.37 -13.53
C TYR A 7 -1.57 -9.62 -13.52
N ALA A 8 -1.27 -8.86 -14.58
CA ALA A 8 -0.01 -8.14 -14.71
C ALA A 8 -0.08 -6.70 -14.15
N ALA A 9 -1.28 -6.12 -14.05
CA ALA A 9 -1.42 -4.71 -13.70
C ALA A 9 -0.83 -4.36 -12.31
N THR A 10 -1.07 -5.20 -11.30
CA THR A 10 -0.50 -5.01 -9.97
C THR A 10 1.02 -5.21 -9.94
N PHE A 11 1.52 -6.21 -10.67
CA PHE A 11 2.96 -6.44 -10.79
C PHE A 11 3.64 -5.27 -11.50
N PHE A 12 3.05 -4.80 -12.60
CA PHE A 12 3.53 -3.66 -13.36
C PHE A 12 3.60 -2.39 -12.50
N LEU A 13 2.52 -2.10 -11.76
CA LEU A 13 2.48 -0.96 -10.85
C LEU A 13 3.64 -1.02 -9.84
N ARG A 14 3.84 -2.17 -9.20
CA ARG A 14 4.94 -2.36 -8.25
C ARG A 14 6.30 -2.12 -8.91
N THR A 15 6.54 -2.73 -10.08
CA THR A 15 7.80 -2.57 -10.81
C THR A 15 8.09 -1.09 -11.11
N PHE A 16 7.08 -0.32 -11.53
CA PHE A 16 7.27 1.11 -11.81
C PHE A 16 7.49 1.95 -10.56
N LEU A 17 6.90 1.57 -9.45
CA LEU A 17 7.10 2.27 -8.17
C LEU A 17 8.51 2.02 -7.58
N GLU A 18 9.14 0.90 -7.93
CA GLU A 18 10.49 0.51 -7.52
C GLU A 18 11.60 1.16 -8.38
N LEU A 19 11.26 1.73 -9.57
CA LEU A 19 12.26 2.35 -10.44
C LEU A 19 12.89 3.59 -9.78
N GLU A 20 14.19 3.73 -9.96
CA GLU A 20 14.93 4.96 -9.60
C GLU A 20 14.42 6.16 -10.39
N HIS A 21 14.26 5.99 -11.72
CA HIS A 21 13.67 6.98 -12.62
C HIS A 21 12.22 6.63 -12.91
N LYS A 22 11.32 7.24 -12.14
CA LYS A 22 9.88 7.02 -12.28
C LYS A 22 9.32 7.81 -13.45
N PRO A 23 8.27 7.31 -14.14
CA PRO A 23 7.56 8.08 -15.14
C PRO A 23 6.87 9.30 -14.48
N GLU A 24 6.75 10.40 -15.20
CA GLU A 24 6.04 11.59 -14.70
C GLU A 24 4.55 11.35 -14.47
N LEU A 25 3.96 10.45 -15.25
CA LEU A 25 2.54 10.14 -15.22
C LEU A 25 2.30 8.69 -15.66
N MET A 26 1.45 7.98 -14.93
CA MET A 26 0.91 6.69 -15.33
C MET A 26 -0.62 6.76 -15.43
N VAL A 27 -1.16 6.20 -16.52
CA VAL A 27 -2.60 5.97 -16.66
C VAL A 27 -2.80 4.49 -16.92
N LEU A 28 -3.38 3.81 -15.95
CA LEU A 28 -3.48 2.35 -15.92
C LEU A 28 -4.94 1.92 -15.80
N MET A 29 -5.29 0.86 -16.53
CA MET A 29 -6.57 0.21 -16.40
C MET A 29 -6.44 -1.01 -15.49
N PHE A 30 -7.27 -1.07 -14.46
CA PHE A 30 -7.37 -2.15 -13.49
C PHE A 30 -8.77 -2.78 -13.52
N GLN A 31 -8.89 -4.00 -13.01
CA GLN A 31 -10.19 -4.49 -12.56
C GLN A 31 -10.75 -3.53 -11.51
N LYS A 32 -12.07 -3.34 -11.51
CA LYS A 32 -12.77 -2.38 -10.62
C LYS A 32 -12.36 -2.56 -9.15
N GLU A 33 -12.33 -3.78 -8.64
CA GLU A 33 -11.91 -4.08 -7.25
C GLU A 33 -10.45 -3.66 -6.98
N VAL A 34 -9.55 -3.85 -7.95
CA VAL A 34 -8.14 -3.44 -7.80
C VAL A 34 -8.02 -1.92 -7.80
N ALA A 35 -8.76 -1.23 -8.66
CA ALA A 35 -8.80 0.24 -8.66
C ALA A 35 -9.36 0.79 -7.33
N GLU A 36 -10.45 0.21 -6.82
CA GLU A 36 -11.02 0.55 -5.53
C GLU A 36 -10.01 0.32 -4.39
N ASN A 37 -9.23 -0.76 -4.46
CA ASN A 37 -8.16 -1.03 -3.50
C ASN A 37 -7.04 0.02 -3.59
N VAL A 38 -6.56 0.37 -4.79
CA VAL A 38 -5.55 1.43 -4.99
C VAL A 38 -6.01 2.77 -4.41
N LEU A 39 -7.29 3.08 -4.52
CA LEU A 39 -7.91 4.36 -4.14
C LEU A 39 -8.55 4.33 -2.74
N ALA A 40 -8.43 3.23 -2.01
CA ALA A 40 -9.09 3.06 -0.72
C ALA A 40 -8.62 4.10 0.30
N THR A 41 -9.54 4.53 1.16
CA THR A 41 -9.31 5.44 2.27
C THR A 41 -9.19 4.69 3.60
N PRO A 42 -8.72 5.33 4.68
CA PRO A 42 -8.69 4.71 6.01
C PRO A 42 -10.04 4.10 6.40
N GLY A 43 -10.00 2.87 6.91
CA GLY A 43 -11.18 2.01 7.15
C GLY A 43 -11.35 0.89 6.13
N SER A 44 -10.76 1.02 4.93
CA SER A 44 -10.78 0.01 3.87
C SER A 44 -9.44 -0.19 3.18
N MET A 45 -8.38 0.44 3.69
CA MET A 45 -7.03 0.35 3.10
C MET A 45 -6.48 -1.07 3.13
N ARG A 46 -5.61 -1.36 2.17
CA ARG A 46 -4.81 -2.58 2.08
C ARG A 46 -3.35 -2.20 1.80
N LEU A 47 -2.48 -3.17 1.81
CA LEU A 47 -1.05 -2.97 1.51
C LEU A 47 -0.85 -2.19 0.19
N LEU A 48 -1.59 -2.57 -0.87
CA LEU A 48 -1.49 -1.90 -2.17
C LEU A 48 -1.94 -0.44 -2.11
N SER A 49 -2.99 -0.13 -1.32
CA SER A 49 -3.46 1.25 -1.11
C SER A 49 -2.36 2.12 -0.52
N VAL A 50 -1.77 1.65 0.59
CA VAL A 50 -0.74 2.40 1.32
C VAL A 50 0.48 2.63 0.43
N ILE A 51 1.04 1.56 -0.15
CA ILE A 51 2.23 1.70 -1.01
C ILE A 51 1.97 2.66 -2.17
N THR A 52 0.85 2.49 -2.88
CA THR A 52 0.57 3.34 -4.05
C THR A 52 0.40 4.79 -3.65
N GLN A 53 -0.37 5.06 -2.60
CA GLN A 53 -0.67 6.43 -2.17
C GLN A 53 0.49 7.11 -1.44
N MET A 54 1.43 6.35 -0.86
CA MET A 54 2.68 6.89 -0.37
C MET A 54 3.58 7.39 -1.51
N LEU A 55 3.58 6.69 -2.62
CA LEU A 55 4.46 6.97 -3.76
C LEU A 55 3.83 7.83 -4.86
N CYS A 56 2.49 7.89 -4.92
CA CYS A 56 1.75 8.59 -5.97
C CYS A 56 0.54 9.34 -5.43
N TYR A 57 0.20 10.44 -6.10
CA TYR A 57 -1.17 10.95 -6.10
C TYR A 57 -2.00 10.09 -7.04
N SER A 58 -3.14 9.59 -6.55
CA SER A 58 -3.99 8.62 -7.25
C SER A 58 -5.38 9.18 -7.47
N GLU A 59 -5.89 9.10 -8.70
CA GLU A 59 -7.19 9.62 -9.10
C GLU A 59 -7.91 8.64 -10.03
N LYS A 60 -9.18 8.36 -9.77
CA LYS A 60 -10.03 7.62 -10.71
C LYS A 60 -10.48 8.52 -11.85
N ILE A 61 -10.20 8.12 -13.08
CA ILE A 61 -10.65 8.87 -14.27
C ILE A 61 -12.07 8.46 -14.65
N CYS A 62 -12.30 7.16 -14.87
CA CYS A 62 -13.63 6.63 -15.20
C CYS A 62 -13.71 5.12 -14.96
N ASP A 63 -14.92 4.63 -14.94
CA ASP A 63 -15.22 3.20 -15.03
C ASP A 63 -15.42 2.80 -16.50
N VAL A 64 -14.99 1.59 -16.86
CA VAL A 64 -15.13 1.00 -18.20
C VAL A 64 -15.98 -0.25 -18.06
N PRO A 65 -17.20 -0.26 -18.58
CA PRO A 65 -18.08 -1.43 -18.55
C PRO A 65 -17.45 -2.61 -19.27
N LYS A 66 -17.67 -3.81 -18.77
CA LYS A 66 -17.15 -5.05 -19.37
C LYS A 66 -17.60 -5.28 -20.81
N GLU A 67 -18.77 -4.74 -21.18
CA GLU A 67 -19.36 -4.79 -22.53
C GLU A 67 -18.53 -3.99 -23.56
N SER A 68 -17.60 -3.13 -23.09
CA SER A 68 -16.71 -2.37 -23.97
C SER A 68 -15.54 -3.20 -24.53
N PHE A 69 -15.45 -4.48 -24.20
CA PHE A 69 -14.37 -5.38 -24.59
C PHE A 69 -14.87 -6.56 -25.46
N GLU A 70 -14.03 -7.01 -26.37
CA GLU A 70 -14.24 -8.21 -27.20
C GLU A 70 -13.03 -9.15 -27.08
N PRO A 71 -13.13 -10.33 -26.48
CA PRO A 71 -14.29 -10.83 -25.72
C PRO A 71 -14.50 -10.08 -24.39
N ALA A 72 -15.73 -9.98 -23.95
CA ALA A 72 -16.08 -9.29 -22.73
C ALA A 72 -15.50 -10.03 -21.50
N PRO A 73 -14.81 -9.33 -20.57
CA PRO A 73 -14.34 -9.91 -19.32
C PRO A 73 -15.51 -10.16 -18.36
N LYS A 74 -15.25 -10.81 -17.21
CA LYS A 74 -16.29 -11.12 -16.22
C LYS A 74 -16.73 -9.92 -15.40
N ILE A 75 -15.89 -8.91 -15.26
CA ILE A 75 -16.09 -7.74 -14.36
C ILE A 75 -15.68 -6.46 -15.07
N ASP A 76 -16.22 -5.35 -14.59
CA ASP A 76 -15.89 -4.01 -15.06
C ASP A 76 -14.43 -3.65 -14.72
N SER A 77 -13.92 -2.65 -15.42
CA SER A 77 -12.63 -2.05 -15.20
C SER A 77 -12.75 -0.60 -14.76
N SER A 78 -11.68 -0.04 -14.23
CA SER A 78 -11.56 1.39 -13.95
C SER A 78 -10.20 1.89 -14.42
N ILE A 79 -10.18 3.10 -14.95
CA ILE A 79 -8.95 3.80 -15.33
C ILE A 79 -8.53 4.67 -14.17
N VAL A 80 -7.30 4.50 -13.72
CA VAL A 80 -6.67 5.25 -12.63
C VAL A 80 -5.46 5.99 -13.18
N LYS A 81 -5.39 7.27 -12.83
CA LYS A 81 -4.24 8.14 -13.06
C LYS A 81 -3.38 8.13 -11.80
N LEU A 82 -2.08 7.97 -11.97
CA LEU A 82 -1.09 7.98 -10.92
C LEU A 82 0.00 8.96 -11.28
N VAL A 83 0.26 9.93 -10.40
CA VAL A 83 1.33 10.91 -10.53
C VAL A 83 2.34 10.64 -9.42
N PRO A 84 3.55 10.14 -9.72
CA PRO A 84 4.58 9.90 -8.71
C PRO A 84 4.91 11.16 -7.93
N LYS A 85 5.01 11.04 -6.61
CA LYS A 85 5.43 12.12 -5.72
C LYS A 85 6.94 12.30 -5.84
N GLN A 86 7.38 13.55 -5.94
CA GLN A 86 8.82 13.88 -6.03
C GLN A 86 9.48 13.89 -4.64
N ASP A 87 8.70 14.19 -3.62
CA ASP A 87 9.07 14.35 -2.22
C ASP A 87 8.59 13.20 -1.32
N SER A 88 8.39 12.00 -1.91
CA SER A 88 8.04 10.83 -1.11
C SER A 88 9.18 10.49 -0.15
N PHE A 89 8.85 10.22 1.13
CA PHE A 89 9.82 9.71 2.09
C PHE A 89 10.31 8.29 1.72
N ILE A 90 9.55 7.58 0.89
CA ILE A 90 9.94 6.27 0.37
C ILE A 90 11.00 6.43 -0.71
N THR A 91 12.20 5.99 -0.40
CA THR A 91 13.36 5.97 -1.28
C THR A 91 13.70 4.51 -1.68
N PRO A 92 14.57 4.27 -2.68
CA PRO A 92 15.00 2.91 -2.99
C PRO A 92 15.61 2.16 -1.80
N ILE A 93 16.22 2.88 -0.84
CA ILE A 93 16.88 2.29 0.33
C ILE A 93 15.86 1.76 1.34
N ASN A 94 14.79 2.52 1.60
CA ASN A 94 13.80 2.17 2.63
C ASN A 94 12.54 1.50 2.09
N TYR A 95 12.42 1.34 0.76
CA TYR A 95 11.25 0.73 0.11
C TYR A 95 10.98 -0.69 0.61
N VAL A 96 12.00 -1.55 0.60
CA VAL A 96 11.84 -2.96 1.02
C VAL A 96 11.49 -3.06 2.50
N PRO A 97 12.24 -2.40 3.43
CA PRO A 97 11.87 -2.34 4.85
C PRO A 97 10.46 -1.82 5.10
N PHE A 98 10.04 -0.76 4.39
CA PHE A 98 8.67 -0.24 4.51
C PHE A 98 7.63 -1.26 4.06
N CYS A 99 7.87 -1.93 2.93
CA CYS A 99 6.99 -3.01 2.46
C CYS A 99 6.89 -4.16 3.47
N ASP A 100 7.97 -4.50 4.16
CA ASP A 100 7.98 -5.56 5.16
C ASP A 100 7.19 -5.17 6.41
N LEU A 101 7.30 -3.92 6.86
CA LEU A 101 6.43 -3.38 7.92
C LEU A 101 4.95 -3.46 7.52
N LEU A 102 4.60 -3.05 6.30
CA LEU A 102 3.22 -3.15 5.82
C LEU A 102 2.75 -4.60 5.73
N ARG A 103 3.57 -5.53 5.21
CA ARG A 103 3.23 -6.97 5.19
C ARG A 103 2.98 -7.50 6.59
N ALA A 104 3.79 -7.09 7.57
CA ALA A 104 3.59 -7.46 8.96
C ALA A 104 2.24 -6.94 9.49
N GLY A 105 1.94 -5.66 9.29
CA GLY A 105 0.70 -5.04 9.74
C GLY A 105 -0.57 -5.61 9.07
N PHE A 106 -0.51 -5.89 7.77
CA PHE A 106 -1.64 -6.47 7.00
C PHE A 106 -1.67 -8.00 6.97
N SER A 107 -0.83 -8.69 7.75
CA SER A 107 -0.72 -10.16 7.74
C SER A 107 -2.03 -10.89 8.10
N SER A 108 -2.91 -10.27 8.85
CA SER A 108 -4.20 -10.84 9.27
C SER A 108 -5.30 -9.78 9.35
N PRO A 109 -6.15 -9.64 8.31
CA PRO A 109 -7.13 -8.54 8.21
C PRO A 109 -8.12 -8.44 9.38
N ARG A 110 -8.42 -9.57 10.05
CA ARG A 110 -9.37 -9.64 11.19
C ARG A 110 -8.73 -9.40 12.55
N LYS A 111 -7.41 -9.24 12.62
CA LYS A 111 -6.67 -9.03 13.88
C LYS A 111 -6.31 -7.55 14.06
N THR A 112 -6.05 -7.17 15.31
CA THR A 112 -5.51 -5.84 15.63
C THR A 112 -4.09 -5.70 15.09
N ILE A 113 -3.68 -4.46 14.81
CA ILE A 113 -2.33 -4.18 14.30
C ILE A 113 -1.24 -4.68 15.26
N SER A 114 -1.44 -4.54 16.56
CA SER A 114 -0.52 -5.09 17.56
C SER A 114 -0.33 -6.60 17.45
N ASN A 115 -1.41 -7.36 17.26
CA ASN A 115 -1.32 -8.81 17.07
C ASN A 115 -0.64 -9.17 15.75
N CYS A 116 -0.89 -8.42 14.68
CA CYS A 116 -0.26 -8.64 13.38
C CYS A 116 1.26 -8.42 13.46
N LEU A 117 1.69 -7.29 14.03
CA LEU A 117 3.10 -6.96 14.19
C LEU A 117 3.81 -7.97 15.10
N SER A 118 3.25 -8.27 16.29
CA SER A 118 3.84 -9.24 17.22
C SER A 118 4.08 -10.60 16.57
N ASN A 119 3.10 -11.12 15.83
CA ASN A 119 3.22 -12.42 15.17
C ASN A 119 4.21 -12.41 14.00
N SER A 120 4.22 -11.35 13.19
CA SER A 120 5.04 -11.29 11.98
C SER A 120 6.48 -10.91 12.25
N LEU A 121 6.73 -10.06 13.27
CA LEU A 121 8.07 -9.62 13.66
C LEU A 121 8.68 -10.50 14.75
N HIS A 122 7.94 -11.49 15.26
CA HIS A 122 8.35 -12.36 16.36
C HIS A 122 8.76 -11.60 17.63
N LYS A 123 8.13 -10.44 17.88
CA LYS A 123 8.36 -9.58 19.05
C LYS A 123 7.27 -9.76 20.12
N PRO A 124 7.59 -9.55 21.41
CA PRO A 124 6.58 -9.51 22.47
C PRO A 124 5.48 -8.48 22.16
N LYS A 125 4.23 -8.85 22.46
CA LYS A 125 3.09 -7.95 22.22
C LYS A 125 3.20 -6.63 22.99
N SER A 126 3.81 -6.65 24.19
CA SER A 126 4.08 -5.44 24.99
C SER A 126 4.98 -4.45 24.26
N GLU A 127 6.01 -4.94 23.57
CA GLU A 127 6.94 -4.15 22.78
C GLU A 127 6.22 -3.52 21.57
N CYS A 128 5.46 -4.31 20.81
CA CYS A 128 4.65 -3.79 19.71
C CYS A 128 3.61 -2.77 20.19
N ASN A 129 3.01 -2.95 21.35
CA ASN A 129 2.10 -1.97 21.94
C ASN A 129 2.83 -0.65 22.25
N SER A 130 4.00 -0.72 22.87
CA SER A 130 4.79 0.48 23.19
C SER A 130 5.19 1.23 21.93
N MET A 131 5.65 0.51 20.89
CA MET A 131 5.99 1.08 19.59
C MET A 131 4.80 1.83 18.96
N LEU A 132 3.62 1.23 18.95
CA LEU A 132 2.40 1.86 18.44
C LEU A 132 1.98 3.08 19.25
N LEU A 133 1.98 2.97 20.59
CA LEU A 133 1.60 4.07 21.48
C LEU A 133 2.57 5.26 21.37
N ASN A 134 3.85 5.03 21.18
CA ASN A 134 4.84 6.09 20.94
C ASN A 134 4.55 6.88 19.67
N CYS A 135 3.88 6.26 18.69
CA CYS A 135 3.40 6.90 17.46
C CYS A 135 1.97 7.45 17.59
N GLY A 136 1.35 7.42 18.78
CA GLY A 136 -0.03 7.84 18.98
C GLY A 136 -1.09 6.90 18.38
N ILE A 137 -0.70 5.67 18.02
CA ILE A 137 -1.58 4.67 17.39
C ILE A 137 -2.15 3.75 18.46
N ASP A 138 -3.49 3.63 18.54
CA ASP A 138 -4.14 2.65 19.42
C ASP A 138 -3.83 1.22 18.93
N PRO A 139 -3.18 0.37 19.76
CA PRO A 139 -2.85 -1.01 19.41
C PRO A 139 -4.05 -1.92 19.10
N GLN A 140 -5.27 -1.51 19.49
CA GLN A 140 -6.49 -2.27 19.21
C GLN A 140 -7.08 -1.99 17.83
N ARG A 141 -6.61 -0.97 17.14
CA ARG A 141 -7.00 -0.68 15.74
C ARG A 141 -6.54 -1.79 14.81
N ARG A 142 -7.13 -1.81 13.61
CA ARG A 142 -6.69 -2.68 12.51
C ARG A 142 -5.86 -1.90 11.53
N ALA A 143 -4.94 -2.57 10.83
CA ALA A 143 -4.07 -1.97 9.82
C ALA A 143 -4.86 -1.16 8.76
N GLU A 144 -6.03 -1.66 8.34
CA GLU A 144 -6.90 -1.01 7.35
C GLU A 144 -7.42 0.37 7.77
N THR A 145 -7.37 0.70 9.07
CA THR A 145 -7.88 1.96 9.61
C THR A 145 -6.80 3.03 9.79
N LEU A 146 -5.53 2.67 9.64
CA LEU A 146 -4.43 3.63 9.79
C LEU A 146 -4.36 4.58 8.60
N GLU A 147 -4.02 5.83 8.88
CA GLU A 147 -3.72 6.85 7.88
C GLU A 147 -2.30 6.69 7.33
N LEU A 148 -2.03 7.30 6.18
CA LEU A 148 -0.70 7.26 5.56
C LEU A 148 0.37 7.85 6.49
N ALA A 149 0.07 8.98 7.14
CA ALA A 149 0.97 9.64 8.09
C ALA A 149 1.27 8.76 9.32
N GLU A 150 0.30 7.94 9.76
CA GLU A 150 0.52 7.00 10.87
C GLU A 150 1.47 5.86 10.47
N TRP A 151 1.40 5.38 9.22
CA TRP A 151 2.33 4.39 8.68
C TRP A 151 3.74 4.96 8.54
N GLU A 152 3.88 6.20 8.06
CA GLU A 152 5.15 6.91 7.97
C GLU A 152 5.79 7.06 9.34
N LEU A 153 5.05 7.60 10.31
CA LEU A 153 5.51 7.79 11.68
C LEU A 153 5.90 6.47 12.36
N LEU A 154 5.11 5.40 12.13
CA LEU A 154 5.42 4.07 12.66
C LEU A 154 6.71 3.53 12.06
N PHE A 155 6.93 3.72 10.77
CA PHE A 155 8.14 3.29 10.10
C PHE A 155 9.37 4.04 10.61
N ASP A 156 9.32 5.38 10.67
CA ASP A 156 10.44 6.20 11.12
C ASP A 156 10.87 5.86 12.55
N ASN A 157 9.90 5.65 13.45
CA ASN A 157 10.20 5.33 14.85
C ASN A 157 10.63 3.87 15.08
N SER A 158 10.39 2.99 14.13
CA SER A 158 10.72 1.56 14.26
C SER A 158 11.84 1.10 13.33
N TYR A 159 12.29 1.94 12.41
CA TYR A 159 13.25 1.55 11.36
C TYR A 159 14.56 1.00 11.93
N GLU A 160 15.19 1.74 12.84
CA GLU A 160 16.44 1.32 13.45
C GLU A 160 16.30 0.02 14.26
N GLU A 161 15.17 -0.12 14.97
CA GLU A 161 14.90 -1.27 15.81
C GLU A 161 14.55 -2.54 15.01
N LEU A 162 13.90 -2.38 13.85
CA LEU A 162 13.41 -3.49 13.05
C LEU A 162 14.36 -3.88 11.90
N PHE A 163 15.13 -2.93 11.37
CA PHE A 163 15.83 -3.08 10.10
C PHE A 163 17.31 -2.64 10.15
N SER A 164 17.81 -2.12 11.28
CA SER A 164 19.25 -1.91 11.43
C SER A 164 19.95 -3.26 11.38
N LEU A 165 20.70 -3.49 10.33
CA LEU A 165 21.59 -4.64 10.22
C LEU A 165 22.73 -4.46 11.22
N GLU A 166 22.91 -5.44 12.11
CA GLU A 166 24.16 -5.63 12.82
C GLU A 166 25.34 -5.88 11.86
#